data_332b7a02e8304de769187d6edbe79179
#
_entry.id   332b7a02e8304de769187d6edbe79179
#
_cell.length_a   1.000
_cell.length_b   1.000
_cell.length_c   1.000
_cell.angle_alpha   90.00
_cell.angle_beta   90.00
_cell.angle_gamma   90.00
#
_symmetry.space_group_name_H-M   'P 1'
#
loop_
_entity.id
_entity.type
_entity.pdbx_description
1 polymer ?
#
loop_
_entity_poly.entity_id
_entity_poly.type
_entity_poly.pdbx_seq_one_letter_code
_entity_poly.pdbx_strand_id
1 'polypeptide(L)'
;MAADQLAGEGYKTLAVVCDVSDDQQVEEMVNKTVAAFGRLDAAYNNAGVQNELADAADQTRQDFDRVTGVNFRGVWSCMKYELQQMRKQGSGAIVNCSSIGGILGGAQRGTYHGAKHGVIGLTKSAALEYASRGIRINTVCPGLIHTAMAEKMIAGGQKEALDAMLQQVPIGRLGRPEEIASAVLWLCSDAASLVVGHTLVIDGGYSIQ
;
A
#
# COMPACT_ATOMS: atom_id res chain seq x y z
N MET A 1 4.80 -1.61 21.08
CA MET A 1 4.44 -1.32 19.66
C MET A 1 5.66 -1.57 18.75
N ALA A 2 5.50 -1.62 17.40
CA ALA A 2 6.65 -1.85 16.50
C ALA A 2 7.79 -0.83 16.69
N ALA A 3 7.43 0.45 16.93
CA ALA A 3 8.42 1.50 17.20
C ALA A 3 9.27 1.22 18.47
N ASP A 4 8.66 0.69 19.53
CA ASP A 4 9.38 0.39 20.76
C ASP A 4 10.31 -0.81 20.59
N GLN A 5 9.89 -1.80 19.79
CA GLN A 5 10.73 -2.94 19.44
C GLN A 5 11.98 -2.48 18.69
N LEU A 6 11.80 -1.70 17.64
CA LEU A 6 12.92 -1.16 16.84
C LEU A 6 13.82 -0.23 17.66
N ALA A 7 13.23 0.58 18.56
CA ALA A 7 14.02 1.40 19.48
C ALA A 7 14.88 0.54 20.43
N GLY A 8 14.33 -0.60 20.90
CA GLY A 8 15.07 -1.58 21.70
C GLY A 8 16.23 -2.24 20.94
N GLU A 9 16.16 -2.30 19.62
CA GLU A 9 17.22 -2.78 18.72
C GLU A 9 18.25 -1.68 18.36
N GLY A 10 18.08 -0.46 18.88
CA GLY A 10 19.01 0.66 18.68
C GLY A 10 18.66 1.58 17.51
N TYR A 11 17.52 1.39 16.85
CA TYR A 11 17.11 2.27 15.75
C TYR A 11 16.42 3.54 16.28
N LYS A 12 16.65 4.67 15.61
CA LYS A 12 15.90 5.91 15.87
C LYS A 12 14.49 5.77 15.28
N THR A 13 13.47 5.86 16.11
CA THR A 13 12.07 5.66 15.73
C THR A 13 11.17 6.81 16.14
N LEU A 14 10.06 6.98 15.40
CA LEU A 14 8.99 7.92 15.72
C LEU A 14 7.64 7.27 15.37
N ALA A 15 6.76 7.14 16.35
CA ALA A 15 5.38 6.72 16.10
C ALA A 15 4.48 7.97 15.97
N VAL A 16 3.74 8.06 14.88
CA VAL A 16 2.75 9.12 14.62
C VAL A 16 1.40 8.48 14.36
N VAL A 17 0.40 8.85 15.14
CA VAL A 17 -0.99 8.47 14.87
C VAL A 17 -1.50 9.35 13.72
N CYS A 18 -2.02 8.73 12.66
CA CYS A 18 -2.50 9.41 11.46
C CYS A 18 -3.65 8.63 10.84
N ASP A 19 -4.77 9.28 10.60
CA ASP A 19 -5.79 8.82 9.67
C ASP A 19 -5.44 9.35 8.28
N VAL A 20 -5.06 8.46 7.38
CA VAL A 20 -4.66 8.85 6.01
C VAL A 20 -5.80 9.42 5.17
N SER A 21 -7.06 9.25 5.60
CA SER A 21 -8.21 9.90 4.96
C SER A 21 -8.36 11.39 5.31
N ASP A 22 -7.56 11.88 6.27
CA ASP A 22 -7.49 13.28 6.70
C ASP A 22 -6.20 13.92 6.17
N ASP A 23 -6.34 14.85 5.23
CA ASP A 23 -5.22 15.53 4.55
C ASP A 23 -4.32 16.28 5.52
N GLN A 24 -4.88 16.89 6.58
CA GLN A 24 -4.11 17.65 7.55
C GLN A 24 -3.25 16.73 8.41
N GLN A 25 -3.78 15.59 8.85
CA GLN A 25 -3.01 14.60 9.62
C GLN A 25 -1.87 14.01 8.79
N VAL A 26 -2.09 13.79 7.48
CA VAL A 26 -1.03 13.32 6.57
C VAL A 26 0.08 14.37 6.44
N GLU A 27 -0.26 15.64 6.24
CA GLU A 27 0.72 16.74 6.22
C GLU A 27 1.53 16.81 7.51
N GLU A 28 0.86 16.75 8.66
CA GLU A 28 1.51 16.74 9.96
C GLU A 28 2.44 15.53 10.15
N MET A 29 2.04 14.35 9.70
CA MET A 29 2.86 13.13 9.78
C MET A 29 4.17 13.32 9.02
N VAL A 30 4.12 13.82 7.79
CA VAL A 30 5.33 14.08 6.98
C VAL A 30 6.20 15.14 7.64
N ASN A 31 5.59 16.25 8.11
CA ASN A 31 6.33 17.33 8.79
C ASN A 31 7.01 16.85 10.07
N LYS A 32 6.33 16.05 10.91
CA LYS A 32 6.91 15.44 12.12
C LYS A 32 8.08 14.51 11.78
N THR A 33 7.94 13.72 10.71
CA THR A 33 9.01 12.83 10.23
C THR A 33 10.24 13.63 9.84
N VAL A 34 10.06 14.67 9.04
CA VAL A 34 11.16 15.54 8.59
C VAL A 34 11.80 16.30 9.77
N ALA A 35 10.99 16.77 10.71
CA ALA A 35 11.50 17.42 11.92
C ALA A 35 12.35 16.49 12.79
N ALA A 36 11.97 15.21 12.89
CA ALA A 36 12.68 14.21 13.69
C ALA A 36 13.96 13.68 13.03
N PHE A 37 13.97 13.49 11.70
CA PHE A 37 15.03 12.80 10.97
C PHE A 37 15.78 13.70 9.99
N GLY A 38 15.31 14.92 9.73
CA GLY A 38 15.93 15.89 8.81
C GLY A 38 15.56 15.70 7.35
N ARG A 39 15.09 14.51 6.94
CA ARG A 39 14.78 14.15 5.56
C ARG A 39 13.75 13.01 5.47
N LEU A 40 13.26 12.77 4.26
CA LEU A 40 12.40 11.63 3.91
C LEU A 40 12.97 10.93 2.67
N ASP A 41 13.61 9.77 2.84
CA ASP A 41 14.27 9.05 1.75
C ASP A 41 13.40 8.00 1.10
N ALA A 42 12.56 7.35 1.90
CA ALA A 42 11.67 6.30 1.45
C ALA A 42 10.30 6.43 2.12
N ALA A 43 9.25 6.09 1.40
CA ALA A 43 7.89 6.01 1.91
C ALA A 43 7.20 4.72 1.43
N TYR A 44 6.46 4.07 2.33
CA TYR A 44 5.60 2.94 2.01
C TYR A 44 4.15 3.24 2.39
N ASN A 45 3.33 3.51 1.40
CA ASN A 45 1.91 3.81 1.56
C ASN A 45 1.10 2.52 1.65
N ASN A 46 0.99 1.97 2.86
CA ASN A 46 0.41 0.66 3.14
C ASN A 46 -1.01 0.68 3.72
N ALA A 47 -1.46 1.80 4.27
CA ALA A 47 -2.79 1.90 4.88
C ALA A 47 -3.90 1.44 3.92
N GLY A 48 -4.82 0.63 4.43
CA GLY A 48 -5.91 0.11 3.61
C GLY A 48 -6.99 -0.61 4.41
N VAL A 49 -8.20 -0.58 3.86
CA VAL A 49 -9.38 -1.24 4.42
C VAL A 49 -10.12 -2.01 3.32
N GLN A 50 -10.85 -3.06 3.70
CA GLN A 50 -11.74 -3.79 2.80
C GLN A 50 -13.11 -3.10 2.73
N ASN A 51 -13.83 -3.28 1.61
CA ASN A 51 -15.25 -2.95 1.55
C ASN A 51 -16.11 -4.06 2.18
N GLU A 52 -17.32 -3.71 2.58
CA GLU A 52 -18.33 -4.68 2.91
C GLU A 52 -18.75 -5.44 1.65
N LEU A 53 -18.93 -6.77 1.76
CA LEU A 53 -19.31 -7.59 0.62
C LEU A 53 -20.75 -7.28 0.22
N ALA A 54 -20.93 -6.74 -0.96
CA ALA A 54 -22.24 -6.45 -1.54
C ALA A 54 -22.16 -6.43 -3.06
N ASP A 55 -23.26 -6.78 -3.72
CA ASP A 55 -23.35 -6.63 -5.15
C ASP A 55 -23.22 -5.14 -5.55
N ALA A 56 -22.74 -4.87 -6.74
CA ALA A 56 -22.41 -3.51 -7.15
C ALA A 56 -23.59 -2.51 -7.03
N ALA A 57 -24.83 -3.01 -7.20
CA ALA A 57 -26.03 -2.20 -7.05
C ALA A 57 -26.40 -1.89 -5.59
N ASP A 58 -25.90 -2.68 -4.65
CA ASP A 58 -26.26 -2.62 -3.23
C ASP A 58 -25.16 -2.00 -2.35
N GLN A 59 -24.01 -1.65 -2.94
CA GLN A 59 -22.95 -0.97 -2.23
C GLN A 59 -23.39 0.40 -1.72
N THR A 60 -23.20 0.64 -0.42
CA THR A 60 -23.59 1.91 0.18
C THR A 60 -22.63 3.03 -0.16
N ARG A 61 -23.15 4.26 -0.28
CA ARG A 61 -22.30 5.46 -0.45
C ARG A 61 -21.32 5.62 0.72
N GLN A 62 -21.75 5.29 1.93
CA GLN A 62 -20.91 5.40 3.12
C GLN A 62 -19.68 4.47 3.03
N ASP A 63 -19.88 3.21 2.64
CA ASP A 63 -18.76 2.26 2.49
C ASP A 63 -17.86 2.65 1.32
N PHE A 64 -18.45 3.11 0.20
CA PHE A 64 -17.69 3.64 -0.94
C PHE A 64 -16.77 4.79 -0.51
N ASP A 65 -17.30 5.80 0.19
CA ASP A 65 -16.54 6.97 0.62
C ASP A 65 -15.44 6.59 1.65
N ARG A 66 -15.73 5.66 2.57
CA ARG A 66 -14.77 5.13 3.54
C ARG A 66 -13.60 4.42 2.84
N VAL A 67 -13.91 3.49 1.95
CA VAL A 67 -12.88 2.68 1.26
C VAL A 67 -12.05 3.53 0.31
N THR A 68 -12.69 4.36 -0.52
CA THR A 68 -11.96 5.25 -1.43
C THR A 68 -11.21 6.34 -0.69
N GLY A 69 -11.73 6.82 0.43
CA GLY A 69 -11.10 7.79 1.33
C GLY A 69 -9.73 7.29 1.82
N VAL A 70 -9.68 6.05 2.30
CA VAL A 70 -8.42 5.45 2.80
C VAL A 70 -7.55 4.92 1.65
N ASN A 71 -8.11 4.03 0.79
CA ASN A 71 -7.30 3.24 -0.14
C ASN A 71 -6.85 4.00 -1.38
N PHE A 72 -7.49 5.11 -1.73
CA PHE A 72 -7.19 5.88 -2.94
C PHE A 72 -6.81 7.32 -2.63
N ARG A 73 -7.74 8.10 -2.03
CA ARG A 73 -7.45 9.49 -1.66
C ARG A 73 -6.34 9.58 -0.61
N GLY A 74 -6.31 8.66 0.36
CA GLY A 74 -5.24 8.61 1.37
C GLY A 74 -3.86 8.37 0.77
N VAL A 75 -3.75 7.45 -0.21
CA VAL A 75 -2.49 7.23 -0.94
C VAL A 75 -2.10 8.47 -1.74
N TRP A 76 -3.05 9.13 -2.40
CA TRP A 76 -2.80 10.38 -3.11
C TRP A 76 -2.31 11.49 -2.16
N SER A 77 -2.94 11.63 -1.00
CA SER A 77 -2.58 12.61 0.01
C SER A 77 -1.16 12.37 0.56
N CYS A 78 -0.83 11.11 0.92
CA CYS A 78 0.51 10.73 1.33
C CYS A 78 1.55 11.10 0.24
N MET A 79 1.33 10.65 -1.00
CA MET A 79 2.22 10.97 -2.12
C MET A 79 2.40 12.48 -2.32
N LYS A 80 1.34 13.27 -2.18
CA LYS A 80 1.39 14.74 -2.32
C LYS A 80 2.42 15.36 -1.38
N TYR A 81 2.35 15.06 -0.11
CA TYR A 81 3.25 15.66 0.90
C TYR A 81 4.65 15.04 0.89
N GLU A 82 4.76 13.74 0.63
CA GLU A 82 6.04 13.05 0.42
C GLU A 82 6.79 13.63 -0.78
N LEU A 83 6.12 13.83 -1.92
CA LEU A 83 6.69 14.42 -3.12
C LEU A 83 7.07 15.89 -2.93
N GLN A 84 6.30 16.67 -2.17
CA GLN A 84 6.69 18.04 -1.81
C GLN A 84 8.01 18.09 -1.05
N GLN A 85 8.23 17.14 -0.15
CA GLN A 85 9.48 17.03 0.59
C GLN A 85 10.62 16.47 -0.26
N MET A 86 10.42 15.34 -0.94
CA MET A 86 11.43 14.69 -1.78
C MET A 86 11.88 15.56 -2.94
N ARG A 87 10.97 16.38 -3.49
CA ARG A 87 11.32 17.38 -4.53
C ARG A 87 12.31 18.43 -4.03
N LYS A 88 12.22 18.87 -2.78
CA LYS A 88 13.20 19.79 -2.18
C LYS A 88 14.56 19.12 -1.99
N GLN A 89 14.57 17.81 -1.76
CA GLN A 89 15.77 16.99 -1.56
C GLN A 89 16.45 16.60 -2.88
N GLY A 90 15.69 16.56 -4.00
CA GLY A 90 16.15 16.04 -5.28
C GLY A 90 16.33 14.53 -5.33
N SER A 91 15.79 13.80 -4.36
CA SER A 91 15.87 12.33 -4.28
C SER A 91 14.76 11.75 -3.43
N GLY A 92 14.39 10.49 -3.69
CA GLY A 92 13.43 9.73 -2.88
C GLY A 92 12.93 8.46 -3.57
N ALA A 93 12.29 7.58 -2.79
CA ALA A 93 11.62 6.40 -3.29
C ALA A 93 10.26 6.22 -2.59
N ILE A 94 9.20 6.09 -3.37
CA ILE A 94 7.85 5.83 -2.85
C ILE A 94 7.38 4.47 -3.37
N VAL A 95 6.85 3.65 -2.48
CA VAL A 95 6.19 2.40 -2.82
C VAL A 95 4.75 2.47 -2.34
N ASN A 96 3.81 2.33 -3.25
CA ASN A 96 2.39 2.29 -2.93
C ASN A 96 1.88 0.86 -2.87
N CYS A 97 1.11 0.54 -1.84
CA CYS A 97 0.49 -0.76 -1.69
C CYS A 97 -0.85 -0.82 -2.43
N SER A 98 -0.85 -1.47 -3.60
CA SER A 98 -2.09 -1.88 -4.25
C SER A 98 -2.53 -3.26 -3.73
N SER A 99 -2.85 -4.19 -4.61
CA SER A 99 -3.30 -5.56 -4.34
C SER A 99 -3.35 -6.32 -5.67
N ILE A 100 -3.46 -7.65 -5.66
CA ILE A 100 -3.96 -8.40 -6.81
C ILE A 100 -5.34 -7.85 -7.25
N GLY A 101 -6.16 -7.34 -6.31
CA GLY A 101 -7.40 -6.62 -6.63
C GLY A 101 -7.21 -5.29 -7.36
N GLY A 102 -5.98 -4.83 -7.58
CA GLY A 102 -5.65 -3.70 -8.45
C GLY A 102 -5.36 -4.09 -9.90
N ILE A 103 -5.29 -5.38 -10.21
CA ILE A 103 -5.04 -5.94 -11.55
C ILE A 103 -6.09 -6.97 -11.97
N LEU A 104 -6.89 -7.46 -11.04
CA LEU A 104 -7.96 -8.44 -11.27
C LEU A 104 -9.31 -7.88 -10.83
N GLY A 105 -10.40 -8.44 -11.37
CA GLY A 105 -11.76 -8.25 -10.88
C GLY A 105 -12.08 -9.20 -9.73
N GLY A 106 -13.08 -8.86 -8.92
CA GLY A 106 -13.63 -9.72 -7.88
C GLY A 106 -15.07 -9.34 -7.57
N ALA A 107 -15.97 -10.31 -7.61
CA ALA A 107 -17.36 -10.09 -7.29
C ALA A 107 -17.51 -9.52 -5.87
N GLN A 108 -18.47 -8.63 -5.66
CA GLN A 108 -18.80 -7.99 -4.39
C GLN A 108 -17.70 -7.11 -3.78
N ARG A 109 -16.59 -6.84 -4.53
CA ARG A 109 -15.43 -6.04 -4.10
C ARG A 109 -15.16 -4.85 -5.00
N GLY A 110 -16.17 -4.35 -5.71
CA GLY A 110 -16.01 -3.32 -6.75
C GLY A 110 -15.31 -2.07 -6.24
N THR A 111 -15.70 -1.53 -5.08
CA THR A 111 -15.09 -0.33 -4.50
C THR A 111 -13.62 -0.54 -4.13
N TYR A 112 -13.29 -1.66 -3.48
CA TYR A 112 -11.90 -1.98 -3.12
C TYR A 112 -11.04 -2.14 -4.37
N HIS A 113 -11.48 -2.95 -5.34
CA HIS A 113 -10.73 -3.18 -6.58
C HIS A 113 -10.57 -1.88 -7.38
N GLY A 114 -11.63 -1.08 -7.51
CA GLY A 114 -11.56 0.22 -8.17
C GLY A 114 -10.53 1.15 -7.53
N ALA A 115 -10.51 1.24 -6.19
CA ALA A 115 -9.53 2.03 -5.47
C ALA A 115 -8.09 1.52 -5.70
N LYS A 116 -7.88 0.19 -5.67
CA LYS A 116 -6.55 -0.43 -5.87
C LYS A 116 -6.06 -0.32 -7.32
N HIS A 117 -6.94 -0.39 -8.33
CA HIS A 117 -6.60 -0.04 -9.72
C HIS A 117 -6.20 1.45 -9.83
N GLY A 118 -6.93 2.33 -9.15
CA GLY A 118 -6.63 3.76 -9.12
C GLY A 118 -5.24 4.07 -8.56
N VAL A 119 -4.80 3.35 -7.53
CA VAL A 119 -3.44 3.49 -6.96
C VAL A 119 -2.35 3.19 -8.01
N ILE A 120 -2.54 2.18 -8.86
CA ILE A 120 -1.61 1.86 -9.94
C ILE A 120 -1.55 3.01 -10.96
N GLY A 121 -2.71 3.58 -11.32
CA GLY A 121 -2.79 4.72 -12.22
C GLY A 121 -2.09 5.96 -11.66
N LEU A 122 -2.36 6.31 -10.39
CA LEU A 122 -1.67 7.42 -9.69
C LEU A 122 -0.16 7.21 -9.66
N THR A 123 0.29 6.00 -9.33
CA THR A 123 1.72 5.65 -9.28
C THR A 123 2.41 5.89 -10.62
N LYS A 124 1.82 5.39 -11.71
CA LYS A 124 2.39 5.54 -13.06
C LYS A 124 2.48 7.01 -13.48
N SER A 125 1.43 7.80 -13.25
CA SER A 125 1.42 9.23 -13.58
C SER A 125 2.48 10.00 -12.80
N ALA A 126 2.52 9.84 -11.48
CA ALA A 126 3.52 10.50 -10.65
C ALA A 126 4.96 10.04 -10.98
N ALA A 127 5.15 8.76 -11.29
CA ALA A 127 6.45 8.24 -11.69
C ALA A 127 7.00 8.92 -12.94
N LEU A 128 6.16 9.14 -13.96
CA LEU A 128 6.53 9.88 -15.17
C LEU A 128 6.92 11.33 -14.88
N GLU A 129 6.22 11.98 -13.95
CA GLU A 129 6.49 13.38 -13.60
C GLU A 129 7.78 13.56 -12.81
N TYR A 130 8.14 12.59 -11.96
CA TYR A 130 9.19 12.75 -10.96
C TYR A 130 10.48 11.95 -11.23
N ALA A 131 10.49 11.02 -12.18
CA ALA A 131 11.68 10.23 -12.51
C ALA A 131 12.91 11.08 -12.83
N SER A 132 12.77 12.10 -13.68
CA SER A 132 13.85 13.01 -14.04
C SER A 132 14.30 13.93 -12.88
N ARG A 133 13.56 13.91 -11.77
CA ARG A 133 13.87 14.69 -10.55
C ARG A 133 14.51 13.83 -9.46
N GLY A 134 14.96 12.62 -9.80
CA GLY A 134 15.61 11.69 -8.87
C GLY A 134 14.66 11.00 -7.89
N ILE A 135 13.34 10.98 -8.16
CA ILE A 135 12.35 10.34 -7.30
C ILE A 135 11.72 9.16 -8.05
N ARG A 136 11.82 7.97 -7.48
CA ARG A 136 11.23 6.74 -8.02
C ARG A 136 9.92 6.42 -7.30
N ILE A 137 8.91 6.05 -8.05
CA ILE A 137 7.59 5.71 -7.49
C ILE A 137 7.14 4.40 -8.12
N ASN A 138 6.85 3.40 -7.30
CA ASN A 138 6.47 2.07 -7.73
C ASN A 138 5.27 1.55 -6.92
N THR A 139 4.68 0.46 -7.36
CA THR A 139 3.56 -0.21 -6.69
C THR A 139 3.91 -1.66 -6.40
N VAL A 140 3.52 -2.16 -5.23
CA VAL A 140 3.46 -3.60 -4.96
C VAL A 140 2.00 -4.05 -4.98
N CYS A 141 1.75 -5.24 -5.53
CA CYS A 141 0.45 -5.90 -5.56
C CYS A 141 0.52 -7.24 -4.81
N PRO A 142 0.34 -7.22 -3.48
CA PRO A 142 0.30 -8.46 -2.70
C PRO A 142 -0.89 -9.33 -3.07
N GLY A 143 -0.69 -10.64 -3.03
CA GLY A 143 -1.76 -11.64 -3.05
C GLY A 143 -2.36 -11.86 -1.66
N LEU A 144 -2.62 -13.14 -1.34
CA LEU A 144 -3.13 -13.56 -0.04
C LEU A 144 -1.99 -13.63 0.98
N ILE A 145 -1.95 -12.67 1.91
CA ILE A 145 -0.89 -12.55 2.91
C ILE A 145 -1.47 -12.78 4.32
N HIS A 146 -0.76 -13.52 5.15
CA HIS A 146 -1.13 -13.73 6.55
C HIS A 146 -0.96 -12.43 7.35
N THR A 147 -2.06 -11.74 7.58
CA THR A 147 -2.12 -10.41 8.22
C THR A 147 -3.32 -10.33 9.14
N ALA A 148 -3.35 -9.31 10.00
CA ALA A 148 -4.53 -9.00 10.81
C ALA A 148 -5.82 -8.78 9.96
N MET A 149 -5.69 -8.38 8.69
CA MET A 149 -6.82 -8.28 7.76
C MET A 149 -7.35 -9.68 7.40
N ALA A 150 -6.47 -10.64 7.10
CA ALA A 150 -6.85 -12.03 6.84
C ALA A 150 -7.47 -12.69 8.09
N GLU A 151 -6.90 -12.43 9.27
CA GLU A 151 -7.46 -12.92 10.55
C GLU A 151 -8.86 -12.37 10.81
N LYS A 152 -9.12 -11.08 10.53
CA LYS A 152 -10.46 -10.49 10.63
C LYS A 152 -11.45 -11.12 9.65
N MET A 153 -11.03 -11.44 8.43
CA MET A 153 -11.86 -12.15 7.46
C MET A 153 -12.24 -13.55 7.96
N ILE A 154 -11.28 -14.28 8.54
CA ILE A 154 -11.53 -15.61 9.14
C ILE A 154 -12.52 -15.49 10.30
N ALA A 155 -12.28 -14.56 11.22
CA ALA A 155 -13.15 -14.32 12.37
C ALA A 155 -14.55 -13.85 11.96
N GLY A 156 -14.67 -13.15 10.83
CA GLY A 156 -15.92 -12.72 10.20
C GLY A 156 -16.65 -13.81 9.40
N GLY A 157 -16.26 -15.08 9.50
CA GLY A 157 -16.93 -16.21 8.84
C GLY A 157 -16.55 -16.41 7.37
N GLN A 158 -15.49 -15.75 6.86
CA GLN A 158 -15.04 -15.89 5.48
C GLN A 158 -13.91 -16.93 5.29
N LYS A 159 -13.76 -17.85 6.26
CA LYS A 159 -12.68 -18.88 6.23
C LYS A 159 -12.77 -19.77 4.98
N GLU A 160 -13.95 -20.27 4.65
CA GLU A 160 -14.16 -21.16 3.50
C GLU A 160 -13.83 -20.45 2.17
N ALA A 161 -14.22 -19.16 2.06
CA ALA A 161 -13.88 -18.35 0.88
C ALA A 161 -12.37 -18.13 0.77
N LEU A 162 -11.69 -17.88 1.89
CA LEU A 162 -10.23 -17.74 1.93
C LEU A 162 -9.53 -19.05 1.57
N ASP A 163 -10.01 -20.19 2.10
CA ASP A 163 -9.47 -21.51 1.80
C ASP A 163 -9.65 -21.86 0.30
N ALA A 164 -10.81 -21.53 -0.28
CA ALA A 164 -11.06 -21.70 -1.71
C ALA A 164 -10.12 -20.83 -2.58
N MET A 165 -9.88 -19.59 -2.18
CA MET A 165 -8.90 -18.73 -2.86
C MET A 165 -7.47 -19.30 -2.72
N LEU A 166 -7.12 -19.83 -1.55
CA LEU A 166 -5.80 -20.39 -1.29
C LEU A 166 -5.51 -21.61 -2.18
N GLN A 167 -6.53 -22.43 -2.49
CA GLN A 167 -6.39 -23.54 -3.42
C GLN A 167 -6.02 -23.09 -4.85
N GLN A 168 -6.32 -21.86 -5.19
CA GLN A 168 -5.95 -21.25 -6.48
C GLN A 168 -4.56 -20.61 -6.47
N VAL A 169 -3.86 -20.59 -5.34
CA VAL A 169 -2.50 -20.03 -5.26
C VAL A 169 -1.49 -21.12 -5.62
N PRO A 170 -0.76 -21.04 -6.76
CA PRO A 170 0.16 -22.10 -7.18
C PRO A 170 1.23 -22.47 -6.15
N ILE A 171 1.74 -21.52 -5.37
CA ILE A 171 2.71 -21.81 -4.31
C ILE A 171 2.10 -22.57 -3.10
N GLY A 172 0.76 -22.70 -3.02
CA GLY A 172 0.04 -23.52 -2.05
C GLY A 172 0.02 -23.02 -0.61
N ARG A 173 0.37 -21.75 -0.36
CA ARG A 173 0.36 -21.15 0.97
C ARG A 173 0.07 -19.64 0.93
N LEU A 174 -0.35 -19.10 2.08
CA LEU A 174 -0.35 -17.65 2.27
C LEU A 174 1.09 -17.10 2.22
N GLY A 175 1.24 -15.91 1.67
CA GLY A 175 2.47 -15.14 1.80
C GLY A 175 2.65 -14.64 3.24
N ARG A 176 3.90 -14.36 3.61
CA ARG A 176 4.26 -13.73 4.88
C ARG A 176 4.46 -12.23 4.67
N PRO A 177 4.18 -11.38 5.68
CA PRO A 177 4.43 -9.94 5.61
C PRO A 177 5.88 -9.59 5.23
N GLU A 178 6.85 -10.40 5.69
CA GLU A 178 8.28 -10.20 5.42
C GLU A 178 8.62 -10.37 3.93
N GLU A 179 7.86 -11.18 3.18
CA GLU A 179 8.05 -11.37 1.74
C GLU A 179 7.64 -10.07 0.98
N ILE A 180 6.62 -9.37 1.46
CA ILE A 180 6.25 -8.06 0.92
C ILE A 180 7.25 -6.99 1.35
N ALA A 181 7.64 -6.98 2.64
CA ALA A 181 8.62 -6.03 3.17
C ALA A 181 9.95 -6.09 2.41
N SER A 182 10.45 -7.29 2.09
CA SER A 182 11.67 -7.48 1.31
C SER A 182 11.59 -6.83 -0.08
N ALA A 183 10.47 -6.97 -0.76
CA ALA A 183 10.25 -6.34 -2.06
C ALA A 183 10.14 -4.81 -1.95
N VAL A 184 9.49 -4.30 -0.91
CA VAL A 184 9.40 -2.86 -0.63
C VAL A 184 10.80 -2.29 -0.36
N LEU A 185 11.60 -2.93 0.48
CA LEU A 185 12.97 -2.52 0.79
C LEU A 185 13.84 -2.51 -0.47
N TRP A 186 13.74 -3.54 -1.33
CA TRP A 186 14.44 -3.56 -2.61
C TRP A 186 13.99 -2.39 -3.51
N LEU A 187 12.68 -2.14 -3.66
CA LEU A 187 12.17 -1.02 -4.45
C LEU A 187 12.61 0.34 -3.91
N CYS A 188 12.85 0.47 -2.60
CA CYS A 188 13.36 1.69 -1.98
C CYS A 188 14.89 1.84 -2.12
N SER A 189 15.63 0.77 -2.42
CA SER A 189 17.10 0.78 -2.47
C SER A 189 17.65 1.17 -3.86
N ASP A 190 18.95 1.47 -3.92
CA ASP A 190 19.68 1.76 -5.16
C ASP A 190 19.73 0.57 -6.12
N ALA A 191 19.55 -0.67 -5.63
CA ALA A 191 19.45 -1.87 -6.45
C ALA A 191 18.25 -1.84 -7.42
N ALA A 192 17.26 -0.98 -7.15
CA ALA A 192 16.10 -0.74 -8.01
C ALA A 192 16.17 0.62 -8.74
N SER A 193 17.35 1.18 -8.97
CA SER A 193 17.56 2.53 -9.52
C SER A 193 16.91 2.75 -10.90
N LEU A 194 16.74 1.70 -11.70
CA LEU A 194 16.09 1.78 -13.02
C LEU A 194 14.60 1.38 -12.98
N VAL A 195 14.06 1.04 -11.80
CA VAL A 195 12.66 0.60 -11.64
C VAL A 195 11.79 1.81 -11.32
N VAL A 196 10.97 2.23 -12.30
CA VAL A 196 10.12 3.42 -12.23
C VAL A 196 8.72 3.11 -12.79
N GLY A 197 7.69 3.46 -12.05
CA GLY A 197 6.29 3.24 -12.43
C GLY A 197 5.87 1.77 -12.52
N HIS A 198 6.68 0.87 -11.96
CA HIS A 198 6.46 -0.56 -12.02
C HIS A 198 5.35 -1.01 -11.07
N THR A 199 4.62 -2.03 -11.50
CA THR A 199 3.61 -2.74 -10.69
C THR A 199 4.15 -4.13 -10.41
N LEU A 200 4.74 -4.33 -9.24
CA LEU A 200 5.35 -5.59 -8.82
C LEU A 200 4.31 -6.48 -8.15
N VAL A 201 3.95 -7.56 -8.81
CA VAL A 201 3.00 -8.56 -8.29
C VAL A 201 3.74 -9.56 -7.40
N ILE A 202 3.21 -9.81 -6.19
CA ILE A 202 3.80 -10.71 -5.19
C ILE A 202 2.66 -11.55 -4.60
N ASP A 203 2.25 -12.60 -5.33
CA ASP A 203 0.99 -13.29 -5.09
C ASP A 203 1.08 -14.83 -5.14
N GLY A 204 2.30 -15.37 -5.20
CA GLY A 204 2.50 -16.82 -5.28
C GLY A 204 1.99 -17.45 -6.56
N GLY A 205 1.81 -16.66 -7.63
CA GLY A 205 1.34 -17.09 -8.94
C GLY A 205 -0.18 -17.01 -9.13
N TYR A 206 -0.93 -16.45 -8.16
CA TYR A 206 -2.40 -16.38 -8.24
C TYR A 206 -2.91 -15.68 -9.50
N SER A 207 -2.25 -14.64 -9.97
CA SER A 207 -2.75 -13.81 -11.08
C SER A 207 -2.28 -14.25 -12.48
N ILE A 208 -1.50 -15.30 -12.60
CA ILE A 208 -0.95 -15.76 -13.88
C ILE A 208 -1.61 -17.04 -14.44
N GLN A 209 -2.70 -17.47 -13.85
CA GLN A 209 -3.47 -18.65 -14.29
C GLN A 209 -4.78 -18.26 -14.95
#